data_34815a94540bcbadee7fc57965c90658
#
_entry.id   34815a94540bcbadee7fc57965c90658
#
_cell.length_a   1.000
_cell.length_b   1.000
_cell.length_c   1.000
_cell.angle_alpha   90.00
_cell.angle_beta   90.00
_cell.angle_gamma   90.00
#
_symmetry.space_group_name_H-M   'P 1'
#
loop_
_entity.id
_entity.type
_entity.pdbx_description
1 polymer ?
#
loop_
_entity_poly.entity_id
_entity_poly.type
_entity_poly.pdbx_seq_one_letter_code
_entity_poly.pdbx_strand_id
1 'polypeptide(L)'
;MGHCTPSASQAQSVSAPKAQSAPAQTACPPEHAAMGHCTPSAPQAQSVASPKTQSAPAQAACPPEHAAMGHCTPSPDQGSGQSSASLEGTNLPAGNAPPPPVPTANAADAFYGRAAMDMGRHHLEEFHGDQKFFQVLNNIAEYRAGKGADGYGWESEAWYGGDINRFWLKTEGEGAFGEGIESAEVQALYSHAIDPYWNVQGGLRYDFKPNPSRVYATVQLEGLAPSFFDVEGALFLSNKGELSARVGGYYDQRITQRLILQPRVEFDFAAQNSREIGVGAGLSKAEFGARLRYDIRREFAPYIGVQYERAFGRTASYRRAEGEKAGALQLLIGVRTWF
;
A
#
# COMPACT_ATOMS: atom_id res chain seq x y z
N MET A 1 -9.27 54.47 -25.82
CA MET A 1 -8.57 55.50 -25.04
C MET A 1 -9.18 55.52 -23.65
N GLY A 2 -8.44 55.23 -22.63
CA GLY A 2 -8.87 55.14 -21.23
C GLY A 2 -7.80 54.48 -20.39
N HIS A 3 -6.75 55.21 -20.03
CA HIS A 3 -5.66 54.76 -19.14
C HIS A 3 -6.16 54.76 -17.69
N CYS A 4 -6.07 53.63 -16.98
CA CYS A 4 -6.17 53.58 -15.54
C CYS A 4 -4.77 53.49 -14.95
N THR A 5 -4.35 54.54 -14.25
CA THR A 5 -3.14 54.59 -13.41
C THR A 5 -3.41 53.96 -12.05
N PRO A 6 -2.49 53.14 -11.47
CA PRO A 6 -2.66 52.64 -10.11
C PRO A 6 -2.24 53.70 -9.08
N SER A 7 -3.14 53.94 -8.10
CA SER A 7 -2.89 54.76 -6.92
C SER A 7 -1.93 54.04 -5.95
N ALA A 8 -0.94 54.77 -5.47
CA ALA A 8 -0.02 54.34 -4.42
C ALA A 8 -0.75 54.31 -3.08
N SER A 9 -0.77 53.15 -2.43
CA SER A 9 -1.20 52.97 -1.04
C SER A 9 -0.08 53.39 -0.08
N GLN A 10 -0.44 54.34 0.78
CA GLN A 10 0.41 54.85 1.87
C GLN A 10 0.68 53.76 2.90
N ALA A 11 1.96 53.62 3.25
CA ALA A 11 2.39 52.80 4.36
C ALA A 11 2.01 53.45 5.69
N GLN A 12 1.09 52.83 6.44
CA GLN A 12 0.82 53.19 7.82
C GLN A 12 1.83 52.48 8.72
N SER A 13 2.64 53.27 9.44
CA SER A 13 3.54 52.81 10.49
C SER A 13 2.73 52.34 11.69
N VAL A 14 2.75 51.02 11.97
CA VAL A 14 2.19 50.44 13.17
C VAL A 14 3.23 50.52 14.29
N SER A 15 2.96 51.31 15.31
CA SER A 15 3.75 51.42 16.55
C SER A 15 3.74 50.07 17.30
N ALA A 16 4.91 49.64 17.80
CA ALA A 16 5.07 48.46 18.63
C ALA A 16 4.27 48.61 19.95
N PRO A 17 3.56 47.52 20.39
CA PRO A 17 2.91 47.54 21.68
C PRO A 17 3.92 47.39 22.80
N LYS A 18 3.76 48.21 23.85
CA LYS A 18 4.49 48.16 25.15
C LYS A 18 4.34 46.79 25.75
N ALA A 19 5.48 46.23 26.24
CA ALA A 19 5.53 45.01 27.04
C ALA A 19 4.62 45.14 28.27
N GLN A 20 3.56 44.35 28.32
CA GLN A 20 2.78 44.12 29.50
C GLN A 20 3.48 43.07 30.36
N SER A 21 3.68 43.35 31.63
CA SER A 21 4.20 42.41 32.65
C SER A 21 3.35 41.17 32.68
N ALA A 22 4.03 39.99 32.60
CA ALA A 22 3.40 38.69 32.70
C ALA A 22 2.66 38.51 34.03
N PRO A 23 1.43 37.96 34.02
CA PRO A 23 0.74 37.58 35.25
C PRO A 23 1.47 36.39 35.91
N ALA A 24 1.43 36.35 37.24
CA ALA A 24 2.00 35.30 38.08
C ALA A 24 1.54 33.91 37.60
N GLN A 25 2.51 33.01 37.45
CA GLN A 25 2.25 31.62 37.02
C GLN A 25 1.39 30.92 38.08
N THR A 26 0.16 30.64 37.72
CA THR A 26 -0.73 29.74 38.49
C THR A 26 -0.15 28.33 38.43
N ALA A 27 -0.09 27.65 39.59
CA ALA A 27 0.41 26.29 39.69
C ALA A 27 -0.33 25.35 38.69
N CYS A 28 0.44 24.53 38.00
CA CYS A 28 -0.06 23.59 37.02
C CYS A 28 -0.93 22.51 37.69
N PRO A 29 -2.25 22.39 37.37
CA PRO A 29 -3.08 21.32 37.92
C PRO A 29 -2.62 19.96 37.35
N PRO A 30 -2.70 18.85 38.13
CA PRO A 30 -2.20 17.54 37.75
C PRO A 30 -2.87 16.98 36.48
N GLU A 31 -4.11 17.30 36.26
CA GLU A 31 -4.85 16.92 35.06
C GLU A 31 -4.34 17.59 33.73
N HIS A 32 -3.86 18.83 33.82
CA HIS A 32 -3.26 19.55 32.70
C HIS A 32 -1.80 19.11 32.42
N ALA A 33 -1.09 18.66 33.46
CA ALA A 33 0.24 18.08 33.29
C ALA A 33 0.19 16.72 32.60
N ALA A 34 -0.82 15.90 32.87
CA ALA A 34 -1.02 14.61 32.24
C ALA A 34 -1.33 14.72 30.72
N MET A 35 -1.90 15.83 30.29
CA MET A 35 -2.20 16.10 28.85
C MET A 35 -1.09 16.90 28.13
N GLY A 36 0.06 17.17 28.79
CA GLY A 36 1.19 17.85 28.15
C GLY A 36 1.01 19.37 27.96
N HIS A 37 0.00 20.00 28.60
CA HIS A 37 -0.30 21.43 28.42
C HIS A 37 0.55 22.34 29.32
N CYS A 38 1.20 21.82 30.33
CA CYS A 38 2.14 22.55 31.18
C CYS A 38 3.12 21.59 31.89
N THR A 39 4.33 22.04 32.20
CA THR A 39 5.33 21.30 32.97
C THR A 39 5.19 21.60 34.48
N PRO A 40 5.09 20.59 35.35
CA PRO A 40 5.06 20.82 36.81
C PRO A 40 6.38 21.43 37.24
N SER A 41 6.33 22.45 38.12
CA SER A 41 7.52 23.02 38.76
C SER A 41 8.19 21.98 39.66
N ALA A 42 9.48 21.75 39.45
CA ALA A 42 10.26 20.83 40.29
C ALA A 42 10.17 21.25 41.78
N PRO A 43 10.00 20.31 42.71
CA PRO A 43 10.01 20.63 44.15
C PRO A 43 11.39 21.15 44.57
N GLN A 44 11.42 22.31 45.24
CA GLN A 44 12.63 22.85 45.82
C GLN A 44 13.17 21.87 46.86
N ALA A 45 14.41 21.44 46.69
CA ALA A 45 15.11 20.59 47.62
C ALA A 45 15.25 21.32 48.99
N GLN A 46 14.54 20.84 49.98
CA GLN A 46 14.82 21.21 51.37
C GLN A 46 16.11 20.51 51.80
N SER A 47 17.10 21.30 52.23
CA SER A 47 18.35 20.81 52.79
C SER A 47 18.10 20.09 54.11
N VAL A 48 18.20 18.77 54.09
CA VAL A 48 18.20 17.95 55.31
C VAL A 48 19.65 17.64 55.68
N ALA A 49 19.99 17.94 56.91
CA ALA A 49 21.31 17.76 57.52
C ALA A 49 21.81 16.30 57.44
N SER A 50 23.10 16.15 57.19
CA SER A 50 23.82 14.87 57.14
C SER A 50 23.71 14.08 58.42
N PRO A 51 23.34 12.80 58.42
CA PRO A 51 23.60 11.89 59.54
C PRO A 51 24.98 11.22 59.37
N LYS A 52 25.58 11.01 60.49
CA LYS A 52 26.89 10.45 60.82
C LYS A 52 27.12 9.08 60.10
N THR A 53 28.35 8.89 59.67
CA THR A 53 29.02 7.66 59.29
C THR A 53 28.57 6.43 60.12
N GLN A 54 27.89 5.49 59.50
CA GLN A 54 27.75 4.12 59.98
C GLN A 54 28.50 3.20 59.02
N SER A 55 29.27 2.29 59.61
CA SER A 55 30.10 1.28 59.00
C SER A 55 29.37 0.48 57.88
N ALA A 56 30.08 0.25 56.80
CA ALA A 56 29.63 -0.51 55.64
C ALA A 56 29.15 -1.92 56.04
N PRO A 57 27.97 -2.35 55.60
CA PRO A 57 27.61 -3.76 55.64
C PRO A 57 28.30 -4.49 54.46
N ALA A 58 28.60 -5.78 54.68
CA ALA A 58 29.25 -6.68 53.75
C ALA A 58 28.68 -6.57 52.32
N GLN A 59 29.57 -6.59 51.32
CA GLN A 59 29.24 -6.57 49.92
C GLN A 59 28.23 -7.67 49.59
N ALA A 60 27.02 -7.26 49.25
CA ALA A 60 26.01 -8.16 48.75
C ALA A 60 26.52 -8.73 47.40
N ALA A 61 26.44 -10.05 47.24
CA ALA A 61 26.82 -10.73 46.02
C ALA A 61 26.09 -10.10 44.80
N CYS A 62 26.82 -9.86 43.72
CA CYS A 62 26.29 -9.29 42.50
C CYS A 62 25.24 -10.23 41.87
N PRO A 63 23.95 -9.85 41.80
CA PRO A 63 22.95 -10.71 41.15
C PRO A 63 23.24 -10.84 39.63
N PRO A 64 23.00 -12.00 39.05
CA PRO A 64 23.34 -12.25 37.65
C PRO A 64 22.66 -11.30 36.64
N GLU A 65 21.49 -10.83 36.93
CA GLU A 65 20.77 -9.82 36.14
C GLU A 65 21.45 -8.44 36.13
N HIS A 66 22.06 -8.02 37.24
CA HIS A 66 22.83 -6.77 37.33
C HIS A 66 24.21 -6.89 36.70
N ALA A 67 24.80 -8.08 36.68
CA ALA A 67 26.05 -8.36 35.98
C ALA A 67 25.85 -8.31 34.43
N ALA A 68 24.73 -8.83 33.93
CA ALA A 68 24.39 -8.79 32.53
C ALA A 68 24.16 -7.37 31.97
N MET A 69 23.72 -6.44 32.82
CA MET A 69 23.56 -5.03 32.47
C MET A 69 24.80 -4.14 32.75
N GLY A 70 25.92 -4.74 33.18
CA GLY A 70 27.16 -4.02 33.46
C GLY A 70 27.18 -3.17 34.72
N HIS A 71 26.25 -3.37 35.65
CA HIS A 71 26.14 -2.60 36.89
C HIS A 71 27.06 -3.10 38.04
N CYS A 72 27.60 -4.32 37.95
CA CYS A 72 28.57 -4.88 38.89
C CYS A 72 29.39 -6.00 38.23
N THR A 73 30.62 -6.25 38.67
CA THR A 73 31.46 -7.35 38.23
C THR A 73 31.35 -8.53 39.19
N PRO A 74 31.04 -9.75 38.71
CA PRO A 74 31.02 -10.91 39.60
C PRO A 74 32.42 -11.26 40.10
N SER A 75 32.54 -11.65 41.38
CA SER A 75 33.81 -12.15 41.97
C SER A 75 34.23 -13.48 41.30
N PRO A 76 35.51 -13.70 41.03
CA PRO A 76 35.99 -14.84 40.25
C PRO A 76 36.08 -16.19 41.00
N ASP A 77 35.48 -16.36 42.13
CA ASP A 77 35.52 -17.58 42.90
C ASP A 77 34.11 -18.14 43.18
N GLN A 78 33.52 -18.84 42.21
CA GLN A 78 32.60 -19.95 42.51
C GLN A 78 32.59 -20.95 41.35
N GLY A 79 32.96 -22.12 41.74
CA GLY A 79 33.25 -23.33 41.03
C GLY A 79 32.41 -23.73 39.81
N SER A 80 33.08 -24.39 38.92
CA SER A 80 32.61 -25.19 37.78
C SER A 80 31.40 -26.09 38.14
N GLY A 81 30.20 -25.51 38.07
CA GLY A 81 28.97 -26.25 37.86
C GLY A 81 28.57 -26.06 36.41
N GLN A 82 28.46 -27.15 35.68
CA GLN A 82 27.87 -27.15 34.33
C GLN A 82 26.48 -26.50 34.44
N SER A 83 26.38 -25.22 34.11
CA SER A 83 25.10 -24.55 33.88
C SER A 83 24.52 -25.20 32.61
N SER A 84 23.58 -26.14 32.77
CA SER A 84 22.57 -26.33 31.75
C SER A 84 22.08 -24.92 31.39
N ALA A 85 22.41 -24.44 30.19
CA ALA A 85 21.94 -23.17 29.68
C ALA A 85 20.42 -23.16 29.86
N SER A 86 19.93 -22.39 30.81
CA SER A 86 18.50 -22.26 31.00
C SER A 86 17.93 -21.67 29.71
N LEU A 87 17.16 -22.49 29.00
CA LEU A 87 16.42 -22.08 27.83
C LEU A 87 15.29 -21.17 28.28
N GLU A 88 15.62 -19.90 28.53
CA GLU A 88 14.66 -18.88 28.97
C GLU A 88 14.59 -17.76 27.94
N GLY A 89 13.41 -17.20 27.76
CA GLY A 89 13.17 -16.06 26.87
C GLY A 89 13.42 -16.38 25.38
N THR A 90 14.19 -15.56 24.72
CA THR A 90 14.45 -15.65 23.28
C THR A 90 15.34 -16.85 22.86
N ASN A 91 15.97 -17.53 23.81
CA ASN A 91 16.81 -18.72 23.56
C ASN A 91 15.99 -20.02 23.48
N LEU A 92 14.70 -19.97 23.78
CA LEU A 92 13.80 -21.10 23.58
C LEU A 92 13.63 -21.36 22.07
N PRO A 93 13.66 -22.62 21.63
CA PRO A 93 13.31 -22.96 20.25
C PRO A 93 11.87 -22.51 19.98
N ALA A 94 11.64 -21.95 18.80
CA ALA A 94 10.30 -21.58 18.38
C ALA A 94 9.40 -22.82 18.40
N GLY A 95 8.36 -22.79 19.25
CA GLY A 95 7.38 -23.86 19.31
C GLY A 95 6.42 -23.84 18.13
N ASN A 96 5.83 -24.98 17.80
CA ASN A 96 4.78 -25.10 16.79
C ASN A 96 3.38 -24.83 17.36
N ALA A 97 3.28 -24.30 18.59
CA ALA A 97 2.01 -23.96 19.18
C ALA A 97 1.38 -22.76 18.43
N PRO A 98 0.07 -22.79 18.16
CA PRO A 98 -0.61 -21.64 17.61
C PRO A 98 -0.44 -20.44 18.53
N PRO A 99 -0.44 -19.21 18.00
CA PRO A 99 -0.39 -18.00 18.83
C PRO A 99 -1.55 -18.01 19.83
N PRO A 100 -1.37 -17.46 21.02
CA PRO A 100 -2.46 -17.33 21.99
C PRO A 100 -3.62 -16.52 21.36
N PRO A 101 -4.88 -16.85 21.68
CA PRO A 101 -6.00 -16.10 21.18
C PRO A 101 -5.87 -14.62 21.60
N VAL A 102 -6.22 -13.73 20.68
CA VAL A 102 -6.22 -12.30 20.94
C VAL A 102 -7.18 -12.00 22.11
N PRO A 103 -6.75 -11.28 23.16
CA PRO A 103 -7.63 -10.91 24.25
C PRO A 103 -8.85 -10.14 23.72
N THR A 104 -10.05 -10.60 24.07
CA THR A 104 -11.31 -9.92 23.72
C THR A 104 -11.69 -8.81 24.69
N ALA A 105 -11.00 -8.75 25.85
CA ALA A 105 -11.21 -7.74 26.85
C ALA A 105 -10.25 -6.56 26.63
N ASN A 106 -10.78 -5.36 26.53
CA ASN A 106 -9.98 -4.15 26.47
C ASN A 106 -9.49 -3.77 27.87
N ALA A 107 -8.18 -3.70 28.08
CA ALA A 107 -7.58 -3.44 29.39
C ALA A 107 -8.07 -2.11 30.04
N ALA A 108 -8.32 -1.08 29.24
CA ALA A 108 -8.81 0.22 29.69
C ALA A 108 -10.22 0.16 30.34
N ASP A 109 -11.05 -0.82 29.93
CA ASP A 109 -12.42 -0.96 30.43
C ASP A 109 -12.46 -1.21 31.95
N ALA A 110 -11.41 -1.86 32.48
CA ALA A 110 -11.29 -2.14 33.90
C ALA A 110 -11.03 -0.87 34.75
N PHE A 111 -10.42 0.17 34.17
CA PHE A 111 -10.05 1.41 34.86
C PHE A 111 -11.08 2.53 34.64
N TYR A 112 -11.60 2.67 33.45
CA TYR A 112 -12.47 3.79 33.07
C TYR A 112 -13.95 3.41 32.98
N GLY A 113 -14.24 2.12 33.12
CA GLY A 113 -15.60 1.58 32.95
C GLY A 113 -15.97 1.37 31.48
N ARG A 114 -16.62 0.23 31.24
CA ARG A 114 -16.95 -0.24 29.87
C ARG A 114 -17.79 0.76 29.08
N ALA A 115 -18.81 1.35 29.70
CA ALA A 115 -19.72 2.29 29.01
C ALA A 115 -19.00 3.55 28.52
N ALA A 116 -18.08 4.13 29.31
CA ALA A 116 -17.28 5.29 28.91
C ALA A 116 -16.31 4.93 27.80
N MET A 117 -15.68 3.76 27.87
CA MET A 117 -14.75 3.29 26.84
C MET A 117 -15.46 2.90 25.54
N ASP A 118 -16.67 2.32 25.60
CA ASP A 118 -17.48 2.04 24.40
C ASP A 118 -17.90 3.34 23.71
N MET A 119 -18.28 4.36 24.47
CA MET A 119 -18.58 5.69 23.91
C MET A 119 -17.35 6.30 23.25
N GLY A 120 -16.17 6.21 23.89
CA GLY A 120 -14.92 6.70 23.32
C GLY A 120 -14.52 5.96 22.06
N ARG A 121 -14.69 4.63 21.99
CA ARG A 121 -14.45 3.82 20.80
C ARG A 121 -15.39 4.20 19.66
N HIS A 122 -16.69 4.31 19.96
CA HIS A 122 -17.69 4.74 18.96
C HIS A 122 -17.37 6.12 18.41
N HIS A 123 -16.98 7.07 19.25
CA HIS A 123 -16.57 8.41 18.81
C HIS A 123 -15.31 8.36 17.93
N LEU A 124 -14.34 7.52 18.29
CA LEU A 124 -13.13 7.32 17.49
C LEU A 124 -13.46 6.72 16.11
N GLU A 125 -14.35 5.73 16.06
CA GLU A 125 -14.81 5.11 14.81
C GLU A 125 -15.57 6.13 13.95
N GLU A 126 -16.44 6.95 14.53
CA GLU A 126 -17.23 7.94 13.81
C GLU A 126 -16.37 9.05 13.17
N PHE A 127 -15.31 9.51 13.86
CA PHE A 127 -14.51 10.65 13.41
C PHE A 127 -13.17 10.27 12.76
N HIS A 128 -12.65 9.08 13.04
CA HIS A 128 -11.32 8.64 12.57
C HIS A 128 -11.31 7.26 11.93
N GLY A 129 -12.42 6.50 12.02
CA GLY A 129 -12.59 5.19 11.42
C GLY A 129 -13.76 5.15 10.43
N ASP A 130 -13.96 4.00 9.79
CA ASP A 130 -15.07 3.67 8.85
C ASP A 130 -15.29 4.71 7.73
N GLN A 131 -14.28 5.52 7.43
CA GLN A 131 -14.36 6.50 6.35
C GLN A 131 -14.39 5.78 5.02
N LYS A 132 -15.18 6.33 4.09
CA LYS A 132 -15.27 5.85 2.71
C LYS A 132 -14.56 6.81 1.79
N PHE A 133 -13.72 6.27 0.95
CA PHE A 133 -12.95 7.00 -0.03
C PHE A 133 -13.31 6.52 -1.43
N PHE A 134 -12.98 7.32 -2.40
CA PHE A 134 -12.96 6.90 -3.80
C PHE A 134 -11.62 7.29 -4.41
N GLN A 135 -11.21 6.54 -5.41
CA GLN A 135 -10.05 6.86 -6.24
C GLN A 135 -10.36 6.48 -7.67
N VAL A 136 -9.87 7.27 -8.59
CA VAL A 136 -9.82 6.95 -10.01
C VAL A 136 -8.37 6.96 -10.44
N LEU A 137 -7.89 5.85 -10.99
CA LEU A 137 -6.52 5.69 -11.48
C LEU A 137 -6.57 5.32 -12.98
N ASN A 138 -5.96 6.15 -13.82
CA ASN A 138 -5.60 5.80 -15.17
C ASN A 138 -4.14 5.33 -15.15
N ASN A 139 -3.95 4.04 -15.04
CA ASN A 139 -2.63 3.43 -14.93
C ASN A 139 -1.89 3.48 -16.26
N ILE A 140 -2.61 3.20 -17.34
CA ILE A 140 -2.14 3.24 -18.72
C ILE A 140 -3.09 4.11 -19.55
N ALA A 141 -2.56 5.12 -20.20
CA ALA A 141 -3.18 5.84 -21.30
C ALA A 141 -2.04 6.17 -22.28
N GLU A 142 -1.87 5.32 -23.30
CA GLU A 142 -0.66 5.32 -24.12
C GLU A 142 -0.91 5.21 -25.61
N TYR A 143 -0.04 5.88 -26.34
CA TYR A 143 0.17 5.68 -27.76
C TYR A 143 1.22 4.58 -27.96
N ARG A 144 0.97 3.67 -28.87
CA ARG A 144 1.81 2.50 -29.19
C ARG A 144 2.30 2.59 -30.61
N ALA A 145 3.59 2.83 -30.80
CA ALA A 145 4.24 2.85 -32.11
C ALA A 145 4.93 1.51 -32.38
N GLY A 146 4.63 0.87 -33.51
CA GLY A 146 5.17 -0.44 -33.83
C GLY A 146 5.37 -0.66 -35.33
N LYS A 147 5.72 -1.90 -35.70
CA LYS A 147 5.78 -2.31 -37.11
C LYS A 147 4.37 -2.70 -37.57
N GLY A 148 3.60 -1.76 -38.06
CA GLY A 148 2.22 -1.92 -38.53
C GLY A 148 1.48 -0.60 -38.35
N ALA A 149 0.19 -0.64 -38.13
CA ALA A 149 -0.57 0.52 -37.71
C ALA A 149 -0.16 0.92 -36.31
N ASP A 150 -0.09 2.22 -36.08
CA ASP A 150 0.09 2.74 -34.72
C ASP A 150 -1.19 2.53 -33.91
N GLY A 151 -1.03 2.23 -32.63
CA GLY A 151 -2.13 1.89 -31.76
C GLY A 151 -2.24 2.78 -30.53
N TYR A 152 -3.21 2.46 -29.72
CA TYR A 152 -3.43 3.05 -28.41
C TYR A 152 -3.85 1.96 -27.41
N GLY A 153 -3.58 2.21 -26.14
CA GLY A 153 -4.01 1.33 -25.06
C GLY A 153 -4.40 2.12 -23.83
N TRP A 154 -5.33 1.57 -23.05
CA TRP A 154 -5.73 2.12 -21.78
C TRP A 154 -5.94 1.01 -20.75
N GLU A 155 -5.65 1.35 -19.50
CA GLU A 155 -5.97 0.57 -18.32
C GLU A 155 -6.33 1.56 -17.23
N SER A 156 -7.56 1.49 -16.77
CA SER A 156 -8.10 2.43 -15.80
C SER A 156 -8.93 1.69 -14.78
N GLU A 157 -8.89 2.16 -13.56
CA GLU A 157 -9.66 1.61 -12.46
C GLU A 157 -10.23 2.72 -11.59
N ALA A 158 -11.37 2.43 -10.98
CA ALA A 158 -11.99 3.27 -9.98
C ALA A 158 -12.48 2.40 -8.84
N TRP A 159 -12.32 2.87 -7.61
CA TRP A 159 -12.88 2.16 -6.48
C TRP A 159 -13.54 3.10 -5.49
N TYR A 160 -14.51 2.56 -4.76
CA TYR A 160 -15.22 3.24 -3.70
C TYR A 160 -15.46 2.27 -2.53
N GLY A 161 -15.15 2.71 -1.30
CA GLY A 161 -15.39 1.93 -0.09
C GLY A 161 -14.50 2.31 1.07
N GLY A 162 -14.50 1.45 2.08
CA GLY A 162 -13.65 1.56 3.27
C GLY A 162 -12.35 0.76 3.13
N ASP A 163 -11.71 0.52 4.27
CA ASP A 163 -10.43 -0.19 4.30
C ASP A 163 -10.55 -1.68 3.95
N ILE A 164 -11.64 -2.31 4.36
CA ILE A 164 -11.84 -3.77 4.22
C ILE A 164 -12.62 -4.10 2.95
N ASN A 165 -13.70 -3.34 2.68
CA ASN A 165 -14.64 -3.67 1.62
C ASN A 165 -14.72 -2.51 0.62
N ARG A 166 -14.54 -2.82 -0.67
CA ARG A 166 -14.57 -1.85 -1.76
C ARG A 166 -15.32 -2.40 -2.95
N PHE A 167 -15.98 -1.51 -3.65
CA PHE A 167 -16.46 -1.77 -5.00
C PHE A 167 -15.41 -1.25 -5.99
N TRP A 168 -15.04 -2.08 -6.96
CA TRP A 168 -14.08 -1.74 -8.02
C TRP A 168 -14.72 -1.79 -9.38
N LEU A 169 -14.35 -0.84 -10.22
CA LEU A 169 -14.64 -0.81 -11.64
C LEU A 169 -13.30 -0.74 -12.37
N LYS A 170 -12.96 -1.76 -13.14
CA LYS A 170 -11.74 -1.80 -13.96
C LYS A 170 -12.14 -1.76 -15.43
N THR A 171 -11.36 -1.10 -16.28
CA THR A 171 -11.50 -1.13 -17.74
C THR A 171 -10.14 -1.15 -18.38
N GLU A 172 -10.02 -2.01 -19.39
CA GLU A 172 -8.80 -2.19 -20.16
C GLU A 172 -9.17 -2.35 -21.63
N GLY A 173 -8.27 -1.91 -22.52
CA GLY A 173 -8.43 -2.15 -23.93
C GLY A 173 -7.32 -1.57 -24.77
N GLU A 174 -7.35 -1.97 -26.02
CA GLU A 174 -6.39 -1.55 -27.03
C GLU A 174 -7.03 -1.47 -28.40
N GLY A 175 -6.38 -0.78 -29.30
CA GLY A 175 -6.83 -0.66 -30.69
C GLY A 175 -5.79 -0.01 -31.58
N ALA A 176 -6.02 -0.09 -32.89
CA ALA A 176 -5.18 0.54 -33.89
C ALA A 176 -5.87 1.76 -34.50
N PHE A 177 -5.09 2.80 -34.78
CA PHE A 177 -5.61 3.99 -35.45
C PHE A 177 -6.04 3.67 -36.90
N GLY A 178 -7.30 3.93 -37.21
CA GLY A 178 -7.90 3.61 -38.49
C GLY A 178 -8.60 2.25 -38.57
N GLU A 179 -8.29 1.32 -37.68
CA GLU A 179 -8.93 -0.01 -37.59
C GLU A 179 -9.95 -0.11 -36.44
N GLY A 180 -9.79 0.74 -35.42
CA GLY A 180 -10.70 0.83 -34.29
C GLY A 180 -10.27 0.03 -33.08
N ILE A 181 -11.22 -0.33 -32.21
CA ILE A 181 -10.96 -1.08 -30.98
C ILE A 181 -10.81 -2.57 -31.31
N GLU A 182 -9.69 -3.16 -30.92
CA GLU A 182 -9.36 -4.59 -31.09
C GLU A 182 -9.78 -5.40 -29.87
N SER A 183 -9.46 -4.90 -28.66
CA SER A 183 -9.93 -5.47 -27.40
C SER A 183 -10.46 -4.39 -26.49
N ALA A 184 -11.52 -4.69 -25.75
CA ALA A 184 -12.07 -3.80 -24.72
C ALA A 184 -12.87 -4.60 -23.70
N GLU A 185 -12.54 -4.44 -22.44
CA GLU A 185 -13.22 -5.07 -21.32
C GLU A 185 -13.59 -4.06 -20.23
N VAL A 186 -14.62 -4.42 -19.49
CA VAL A 186 -15.02 -3.73 -18.25
C VAL A 186 -15.27 -4.79 -17.19
N GLN A 187 -14.81 -4.53 -15.98
CA GLN A 187 -15.00 -5.41 -14.83
C GLN A 187 -15.67 -4.64 -13.71
N ALA A 188 -16.66 -5.25 -13.07
CA ALA A 188 -17.32 -4.75 -11.86
C ALA A 188 -17.12 -5.77 -10.75
N LEU A 189 -16.38 -5.38 -9.70
CA LEU A 189 -15.84 -6.28 -8.70
C LEU A 189 -16.19 -5.80 -7.29
N TYR A 190 -16.49 -6.75 -6.42
CA TYR A 190 -16.47 -6.56 -4.98
C TYR A 190 -15.13 -7.06 -4.45
N SER A 191 -14.42 -6.21 -3.72
CA SER A 191 -13.11 -6.46 -3.16
C SER A 191 -13.18 -6.54 -1.63
N HIS A 192 -12.55 -7.56 -1.07
CA HIS A 192 -12.41 -7.75 0.37
C HIS A 192 -10.94 -7.94 0.73
N ALA A 193 -10.44 -7.09 1.62
CA ALA A 193 -9.09 -7.21 2.15
C ALA A 193 -9.01 -8.41 3.10
N ILE A 194 -8.17 -9.40 2.77
CA ILE A 194 -7.95 -10.60 3.60
C ILE A 194 -6.80 -10.38 4.59
N ASP A 195 -5.89 -9.47 4.26
CA ASP A 195 -4.83 -8.97 5.12
C ASP A 195 -4.42 -7.56 4.65
N PRO A 196 -3.44 -6.88 5.29
CA PRO A 196 -3.00 -5.54 4.89
C PRO A 196 -2.42 -5.42 3.48
N TYR A 197 -2.04 -6.53 2.86
CA TYR A 197 -1.35 -6.56 1.57
C TYR A 197 -2.16 -7.22 0.45
N TRP A 198 -3.17 -8.04 0.78
CA TRP A 198 -3.88 -8.85 -0.18
C TRP A 198 -5.39 -8.64 -0.15
N ASN A 199 -5.97 -8.54 -1.34
CA ASN A 199 -7.40 -8.44 -1.57
C ASN A 199 -7.88 -9.62 -2.41
N VAL A 200 -9.00 -10.20 -2.03
CA VAL A 200 -9.78 -11.10 -2.88
C VAL A 200 -10.90 -10.29 -3.52
N GLN A 201 -11.06 -10.43 -4.82
CA GLN A 201 -12.09 -9.73 -5.59
C GLN A 201 -12.95 -10.75 -6.31
N GLY A 202 -14.24 -10.46 -6.41
CA GLY A 202 -15.19 -11.29 -7.17
C GLY A 202 -16.24 -10.44 -7.86
N GLY A 203 -16.65 -10.84 -9.05
CA GLY A 203 -17.63 -10.07 -9.80
C GLY A 203 -17.83 -10.53 -11.23
N LEU A 204 -18.09 -9.58 -12.10
CA LEU A 204 -18.38 -9.80 -13.51
C LEU A 204 -17.41 -9.00 -14.38
N ARG A 205 -17.03 -9.62 -15.49
CA ARG A 205 -16.30 -9.00 -16.59
C ARG A 205 -17.16 -9.07 -17.85
N TYR A 206 -17.17 -8.01 -18.63
CA TYR A 206 -17.80 -7.95 -19.94
C TYR A 206 -16.79 -7.51 -20.98
N ASP A 207 -16.57 -8.35 -21.98
CA ASP A 207 -15.73 -8.05 -23.13
C ASP A 207 -16.60 -7.53 -24.28
N PHE A 208 -16.40 -6.27 -24.61
CA PHE A 208 -17.04 -5.66 -25.80
C PHE A 208 -16.38 -6.14 -27.10
N LYS A 209 -15.07 -6.42 -27.01
CA LYS A 209 -14.22 -6.91 -28.08
C LYS A 209 -13.22 -7.94 -27.53
N PRO A 210 -12.76 -8.93 -28.34
CA PRO A 210 -13.14 -9.18 -29.75
C PRO A 210 -14.60 -9.66 -29.88
N ASN A 211 -15.13 -9.61 -31.11
CA ASN A 211 -16.45 -10.19 -31.39
C ASN A 211 -16.36 -11.73 -31.48
N PRO A 212 -17.39 -12.46 -31.01
CA PRO A 212 -18.59 -11.98 -30.30
C PRO A 212 -18.27 -11.58 -28.85
N SER A 213 -19.01 -10.60 -28.33
CA SER A 213 -18.89 -10.17 -26.93
C SER A 213 -19.12 -11.31 -25.96
N ARG A 214 -18.48 -11.26 -24.79
CA ARG A 214 -18.51 -12.29 -23.77
C ARG A 214 -18.80 -11.67 -22.39
N VAL A 215 -19.51 -12.40 -21.56
CA VAL A 215 -19.67 -12.14 -20.13
C VAL A 215 -18.92 -13.22 -19.36
N TYR A 216 -18.20 -12.85 -18.33
CA TYR A 216 -17.48 -13.77 -17.46
C TYR A 216 -17.84 -13.53 -16.00
N ALA A 217 -17.97 -14.61 -15.24
CA ALA A 217 -17.79 -14.54 -13.80
C ALA A 217 -16.29 -14.53 -13.51
N THR A 218 -15.85 -13.69 -12.57
CA THR A 218 -14.42 -13.56 -12.24
C THR A 218 -14.18 -13.63 -10.75
N VAL A 219 -13.05 -14.27 -10.38
CA VAL A 219 -12.46 -14.24 -9.06
C VAL A 219 -10.99 -13.86 -9.23
N GLN A 220 -10.53 -12.92 -8.42
CA GLN A 220 -9.19 -12.37 -8.53
C GLN A 220 -8.54 -12.28 -7.14
N LEU A 221 -7.22 -12.38 -7.13
CA LEU A 221 -6.35 -12.08 -5.99
C LEU A 221 -5.38 -10.99 -6.43
N GLU A 222 -5.34 -9.90 -5.71
CA GLU A 222 -4.48 -8.75 -5.99
C GLU A 222 -3.79 -8.29 -4.72
N GLY A 223 -2.53 -7.94 -4.82
CA GLY A 223 -1.81 -7.43 -3.64
C GLY A 223 -0.33 -7.20 -3.84
N LEU A 224 0.32 -6.83 -2.74
CA LEU A 224 1.75 -6.57 -2.68
C LEU A 224 2.49 -7.78 -2.13
N ALA A 225 3.20 -8.48 -2.99
CA ALA A 225 4.13 -9.53 -2.62
C ALA A 225 5.37 -8.96 -1.89
N PRO A 226 6.18 -9.79 -1.19
CA PRO A 226 7.42 -9.33 -0.56
C PRO A 226 8.29 -8.50 -1.49
N SER A 227 8.92 -7.45 -0.94
CA SER A 227 9.68 -6.44 -1.68
C SER A 227 8.84 -5.50 -2.55
N PHE A 228 7.53 -5.38 -2.28
CA PHE A 228 6.59 -4.46 -2.95
C PHE A 228 6.38 -4.74 -4.45
N PHE A 229 6.45 -6.01 -4.86
CA PHE A 229 5.96 -6.41 -6.17
C PHE A 229 4.43 -6.37 -6.15
N ASP A 230 3.85 -5.60 -7.05
CA ASP A 230 2.42 -5.63 -7.31
C ASP A 230 2.10 -6.86 -8.15
N VAL A 231 1.19 -7.69 -7.68
CA VAL A 231 0.86 -8.98 -8.30
C VAL A 231 -0.66 -9.13 -8.37
N GLU A 232 -1.15 -9.52 -9.54
CA GLU A 232 -2.54 -9.84 -9.78
C GLU A 232 -2.67 -11.23 -10.40
N GLY A 233 -3.65 -12.00 -9.93
CA GLY A 233 -4.05 -13.28 -10.52
C GLY A 233 -5.57 -13.34 -10.62
N ALA A 234 -6.08 -13.63 -11.83
CA ALA A 234 -7.51 -13.66 -12.10
C ALA A 234 -7.93 -14.94 -12.80
N LEU A 235 -9.09 -15.46 -12.45
CA LEU A 235 -9.78 -16.56 -13.13
C LEU A 235 -11.08 -16.03 -13.72
N PHE A 236 -11.38 -16.43 -14.96
CA PHE A 236 -12.54 -16.00 -15.71
C PHE A 236 -13.30 -17.21 -16.25
N LEU A 237 -14.60 -17.29 -15.95
CA LEU A 237 -15.49 -18.31 -16.51
C LEU A 237 -16.52 -17.62 -17.40
N SER A 238 -16.47 -17.88 -18.73
CA SER A 238 -17.36 -17.24 -19.68
C SER A 238 -18.78 -17.83 -19.64
N ASN A 239 -19.73 -17.08 -20.16
CA ASN A 239 -21.10 -17.55 -20.41
C ASN A 239 -21.22 -18.69 -21.45
N LYS A 240 -20.10 -19.08 -22.08
CA LYS A 240 -19.96 -20.24 -22.97
C LYS A 240 -19.30 -21.43 -22.28
N GLY A 241 -18.95 -21.32 -20.99
CA GLY A 241 -18.24 -22.34 -20.25
C GLY A 241 -16.73 -22.38 -20.53
N GLU A 242 -16.17 -21.31 -21.11
CA GLU A 242 -14.73 -21.18 -21.33
C GLU A 242 -14.06 -20.67 -20.09
N LEU A 243 -13.02 -21.39 -19.63
CA LEU A 243 -12.20 -21.00 -18.49
C LEU A 243 -10.88 -20.41 -18.99
N SER A 244 -10.54 -19.24 -18.45
CA SER A 244 -9.26 -18.58 -18.69
C SER A 244 -8.70 -17.99 -17.40
N ALA A 245 -7.41 -17.68 -17.43
CA ALA A 245 -6.70 -17.07 -16.30
C ALA A 245 -5.76 -16.00 -16.83
N ARG A 246 -5.56 -14.94 -16.03
CA ARG A 246 -4.54 -13.92 -16.23
C ARG A 246 -3.69 -13.83 -14.98
N VAL A 247 -2.39 -13.74 -15.15
CA VAL A 247 -1.44 -13.51 -14.07
C VAL A 247 -0.49 -12.41 -14.51
N GLY A 248 -0.40 -11.37 -13.73
CA GLY A 248 0.43 -10.22 -14.02
C GLY A 248 1.14 -9.67 -12.79
N GLY A 249 2.07 -8.80 -13.04
CA GLY A 249 2.70 -8.04 -11.99
C GLY A 249 3.67 -7.01 -12.52
N TYR A 250 3.94 -6.03 -11.69
CA TYR A 250 4.92 -4.99 -11.96
C TYR A 250 5.67 -4.58 -10.69
N TYR A 251 6.75 -3.84 -10.88
CA TYR A 251 7.54 -3.31 -9.80
C TYR A 251 7.93 -1.87 -10.07
N ASP A 252 7.71 -0.97 -9.11
CA ASP A 252 8.10 0.43 -9.21
C ASP A 252 9.52 0.64 -8.67
N GLN A 253 10.53 0.43 -9.54
CA GLN A 253 11.92 0.71 -9.22
C GLN A 253 12.19 2.22 -9.24
N ARG A 254 12.27 2.84 -8.09
CA ARG A 254 12.61 4.25 -7.95
C ARG A 254 14.10 4.48 -8.19
N ILE A 255 14.44 5.06 -9.35
CA ILE A 255 15.81 5.50 -9.65
C ILE A 255 16.10 6.79 -8.90
N THR A 256 15.13 7.71 -8.88
CA THR A 256 15.11 8.90 -8.04
C THR A 256 13.73 9.03 -7.40
N GLN A 257 13.50 10.08 -6.61
CA GLN A 257 12.17 10.33 -6.04
C GLN A 257 11.07 10.59 -7.10
N ARG A 258 11.45 10.98 -8.32
CA ARG A 258 10.53 11.32 -9.41
C ARG A 258 10.70 10.43 -10.65
N LEU A 259 11.85 9.81 -10.82
CA LEU A 259 12.12 8.94 -11.98
C LEU A 259 11.97 7.49 -11.53
N ILE A 260 11.02 6.80 -12.13
CA ILE A 260 10.61 5.45 -11.77
C ILE A 260 10.67 4.57 -13.01
N LEU A 261 11.39 3.46 -12.92
CA LEU A 261 11.39 2.41 -13.92
C LEU A 261 10.40 1.33 -13.47
N GLN A 262 9.40 1.03 -14.31
CA GLN A 262 8.39 0.03 -14.04
C GLN A 262 8.50 -1.12 -15.05
N PRO A 263 9.23 -2.21 -14.73
CA PRO A 263 9.08 -3.47 -15.43
C PRO A 263 7.70 -4.06 -15.10
N ARG A 264 7.04 -4.63 -16.14
CA ARG A 264 5.73 -5.29 -16.06
C ARG A 264 5.76 -6.58 -16.87
N VAL A 265 5.10 -7.59 -16.36
CA VAL A 265 4.87 -8.85 -17.06
C VAL A 265 3.41 -9.25 -16.92
N GLU A 266 2.85 -9.88 -17.95
CA GLU A 266 1.50 -10.42 -17.94
C GLU A 266 1.44 -11.70 -18.77
N PHE A 267 0.67 -12.67 -18.29
CA PHE A 267 0.48 -13.96 -18.94
C PHE A 267 -1.00 -14.31 -18.95
N ASP A 268 -1.53 -14.59 -20.15
CA ASP A 268 -2.88 -15.07 -20.33
C ASP A 268 -2.89 -16.55 -20.64
N PHE A 269 -3.79 -17.27 -19.99
CA PHE A 269 -3.98 -18.70 -20.15
C PHE A 269 -5.43 -19.01 -20.51
N ALA A 270 -5.64 -20.04 -21.32
CA ALA A 270 -6.96 -20.57 -21.61
C ALA A 270 -6.98 -22.10 -21.43
N ALA A 271 -8.04 -22.62 -20.82
CA ALA A 271 -8.18 -24.06 -20.64
C ALA A 271 -8.56 -24.79 -21.93
N GLN A 272 -9.22 -24.09 -22.86
CA GLN A 272 -9.69 -24.65 -24.13
C GLN A 272 -9.46 -23.69 -25.30
N ASN A 273 -9.61 -24.24 -26.53
CA ASN A 273 -9.53 -23.41 -27.73
C ASN A 273 -10.88 -22.74 -27.99
N SER A 274 -10.87 -21.43 -28.15
CA SER A 274 -11.99 -20.63 -28.60
C SER A 274 -11.64 -19.91 -29.91
N ARG A 275 -11.99 -20.54 -31.01
CA ARG A 275 -11.67 -20.00 -32.36
C ARG A 275 -12.44 -18.70 -32.61
N GLU A 276 -13.64 -18.58 -32.05
CA GLU A 276 -14.50 -17.41 -32.26
C GLU A 276 -13.85 -16.09 -31.79
N ILE A 277 -13.01 -16.16 -30.76
CA ILE A 277 -12.30 -15.01 -30.20
C ILE A 277 -10.78 -15.12 -30.41
N GLY A 278 -10.32 -16.02 -31.27
CA GLY A 278 -8.90 -16.17 -31.62
C GLY A 278 -7.99 -16.72 -30.53
N VAL A 279 -8.54 -17.35 -29.46
CA VAL A 279 -7.77 -17.83 -28.30
C VAL A 279 -7.54 -19.34 -28.35
N GLY A 280 -6.30 -19.76 -28.17
CA GLY A 280 -5.89 -21.17 -28.11
C GLY A 280 -5.63 -21.63 -26.66
N ALA A 281 -5.82 -22.92 -26.39
CA ALA A 281 -5.57 -23.54 -25.09
C ALA A 281 -4.09 -23.48 -24.68
N GLY A 282 -3.85 -23.39 -23.38
CA GLY A 282 -2.54 -23.24 -22.77
C GLY A 282 -2.19 -21.78 -22.53
N LEU A 283 -0.89 -21.47 -22.53
CA LEU A 283 -0.41 -20.08 -22.58
C LEU A 283 -0.83 -19.46 -23.91
N SER A 284 -1.73 -18.50 -23.86
CA SER A 284 -2.29 -17.85 -25.07
C SER A 284 -1.49 -16.61 -25.46
N LYS A 285 -1.11 -15.79 -24.49
CA LYS A 285 -0.38 -14.53 -24.69
C LYS A 285 0.58 -14.28 -23.54
N ALA A 286 1.71 -13.66 -23.81
CA ALA A 286 2.59 -13.07 -22.81
C ALA A 286 3.01 -11.68 -23.23
N GLU A 287 3.04 -10.77 -22.26
CA GLU A 287 3.48 -9.40 -22.43
C GLU A 287 4.63 -9.09 -21.46
N PHE A 288 5.62 -8.39 -21.98
CA PHE A 288 6.77 -7.90 -21.24
C PHE A 288 6.93 -6.42 -21.53
N GLY A 289 6.82 -5.60 -20.52
CA GLY A 289 6.92 -4.16 -20.67
C GLY A 289 7.94 -3.54 -19.72
N ALA A 290 8.47 -2.40 -20.13
CA ALA A 290 9.22 -1.52 -19.23
C ALA A 290 8.83 -0.08 -19.55
N ARG A 291 8.38 0.64 -18.55
CA ARG A 291 7.97 2.04 -18.63
C ARG A 291 8.87 2.89 -17.75
N LEU A 292 9.44 3.96 -18.29
CA LEU A 292 10.22 4.95 -17.54
C LEU A 292 9.34 6.17 -17.33
N ARG A 293 8.84 6.30 -16.11
CA ARG A 293 7.89 7.32 -15.68
C ARG A 293 8.60 8.46 -14.96
N TYR A 294 8.18 9.69 -15.23
CA TYR A 294 8.63 10.87 -14.51
C TYR A 294 7.45 11.55 -13.79
N ASP A 295 7.44 11.50 -12.47
CA ASP A 295 6.41 12.11 -11.63
C ASP A 295 6.61 13.63 -11.59
N ILE A 296 5.94 14.37 -12.48
CA ILE A 296 5.89 15.85 -12.46
C ILE A 296 5.17 16.28 -11.18
N ARG A 297 4.01 15.67 -10.95
CA ARG A 297 3.27 15.62 -9.68
C ARG A 297 2.92 14.17 -9.40
N ARG A 298 2.51 13.85 -8.19
CA ARG A 298 2.13 12.47 -7.86
C ARG A 298 0.90 12.02 -8.66
N GLU A 299 0.00 12.98 -8.94
CA GLU A 299 -1.25 12.76 -9.68
C GLU A 299 -1.06 12.74 -11.20
N PHE A 300 0.09 13.15 -11.71
CA PHE A 300 0.35 13.26 -13.15
C PHE A 300 1.80 12.90 -13.49
N ALA A 301 1.96 11.82 -14.22
CA ALA A 301 3.25 11.27 -14.58
C ALA A 301 3.30 10.79 -16.04
N PRO A 302 3.90 11.55 -16.94
CA PRO A 302 4.21 11.08 -18.29
C PRO A 302 5.28 9.99 -18.25
N TYR A 303 5.23 9.09 -19.23
CA TYR A 303 6.22 8.04 -19.40
C TYR A 303 6.52 7.74 -20.86
N ILE A 304 7.68 7.14 -21.07
CA ILE A 304 8.05 6.45 -22.29
C ILE A 304 8.35 4.99 -21.95
N GLY A 305 8.21 4.10 -22.91
CA GLY A 305 8.45 2.70 -22.64
C GLY A 305 8.60 1.85 -23.87
N VAL A 306 8.77 0.57 -23.61
CA VAL A 306 8.79 -0.49 -24.61
C VAL A 306 7.91 -1.63 -24.12
N GLN A 307 7.22 -2.30 -25.04
CA GLN A 307 6.43 -3.49 -24.75
C GLN A 307 6.69 -4.53 -25.83
N TYR A 308 6.85 -5.76 -25.44
CA TYR A 308 6.92 -6.91 -26.31
C TYR A 308 5.77 -7.84 -25.97
N GLU A 309 4.87 -8.02 -26.92
CA GLU A 309 3.77 -8.97 -26.85
C GLU A 309 4.09 -10.20 -27.71
N ARG A 310 3.66 -11.38 -27.26
CA ARG A 310 3.75 -12.60 -28.03
C ARG A 310 2.56 -13.52 -27.77
N ALA A 311 1.91 -13.92 -28.83
CA ALA A 311 0.93 -15.00 -28.85
C ALA A 311 1.63 -16.36 -28.97
N PHE A 312 1.06 -17.39 -28.34
CA PHE A 312 1.60 -18.75 -28.31
C PHE A 312 0.61 -19.77 -28.87
N GLY A 313 1.10 -20.95 -29.17
CA GLY A 313 0.30 -22.11 -29.53
C GLY A 313 -0.69 -21.84 -30.66
N ARG A 314 -1.95 -22.17 -30.43
CA ARG A 314 -3.03 -21.96 -31.40
C ARG A 314 -3.43 -20.50 -31.55
N THR A 315 -3.31 -19.68 -30.49
CA THR A 315 -3.51 -18.23 -30.59
C THR A 315 -2.62 -17.62 -31.66
N ALA A 316 -1.32 -17.98 -31.63
CA ALA A 316 -0.39 -17.55 -32.68
C ALA A 316 -0.74 -18.07 -34.06
N SER A 317 -1.37 -19.26 -34.18
CA SER A 317 -1.81 -19.81 -35.46
C SER A 317 -3.03 -19.08 -35.99
N TYR A 318 -3.97 -18.70 -35.14
CA TYR A 318 -5.14 -17.91 -35.49
C TYR A 318 -4.74 -16.53 -36.03
N ARG A 319 -3.90 -15.81 -35.29
CA ARG A 319 -3.36 -14.49 -35.72
C ARG A 319 -2.67 -14.56 -37.08
N ARG A 320 -1.83 -15.58 -37.31
CA ARG A 320 -1.17 -15.75 -38.62
C ARG A 320 -2.15 -16.05 -39.71
N ALA A 321 -3.23 -16.78 -39.46
CA ALA A 321 -4.28 -17.06 -40.43
C ALA A 321 -5.05 -15.81 -40.84
N GLU A 322 -5.11 -14.81 -39.96
CA GLU A 322 -5.70 -13.48 -40.21
C GLU A 322 -4.69 -12.49 -40.81
N GLY A 323 -3.45 -12.93 -41.04
CA GLY A 323 -2.39 -12.10 -41.60
C GLY A 323 -1.61 -11.29 -40.59
N GLU A 324 -1.90 -11.47 -39.31
CA GLU A 324 -1.23 -10.77 -38.21
C GLU A 324 0.06 -11.45 -37.79
N LYS A 325 0.90 -10.68 -37.06
CA LYS A 325 2.12 -11.21 -36.43
C LYS A 325 1.79 -11.86 -35.12
N ALA A 326 2.45 -12.98 -34.82
CA ALA A 326 2.34 -13.65 -33.52
C ALA A 326 3.11 -12.94 -32.38
N GLY A 327 3.84 -11.87 -32.69
CA GLY A 327 4.54 -11.05 -31.70
C GLY A 327 4.95 -9.72 -32.29
N ALA A 328 4.92 -8.69 -31.44
CA ALA A 328 5.26 -7.32 -31.79
C ALA A 328 6.07 -6.65 -30.67
N LEU A 329 7.05 -5.85 -31.08
CA LEU A 329 7.73 -4.89 -30.19
C LEU A 329 7.16 -3.51 -30.49
N GLN A 330 6.73 -2.81 -29.48
CA GLN A 330 6.12 -1.50 -29.54
C GLN A 330 6.89 -0.51 -28.68
N LEU A 331 6.99 0.74 -29.15
CA LEU A 331 7.43 1.88 -28.38
C LEU A 331 6.19 2.58 -27.80
N LEU A 332 6.26 2.96 -26.54
CA LEU A 332 5.15 3.51 -25.77
C LEU A 332 5.44 4.96 -25.41
N ILE A 333 4.43 5.80 -25.54
CA ILE A 333 4.41 7.15 -24.96
C ILE A 333 3.06 7.32 -24.31
N GLY A 334 3.04 7.60 -23.03
CA GLY A 334 1.78 7.65 -22.31
C GLY A 334 1.83 8.52 -21.05
N VAL A 335 0.73 8.48 -20.33
CA VAL A 335 0.55 9.20 -19.08
C VAL A 335 -0.16 8.33 -18.07
N ARG A 336 0.27 8.42 -16.81
CA ARG A 336 -0.41 7.88 -15.64
C ARG A 336 -1.00 9.04 -14.86
N THR A 337 -2.28 8.93 -14.48
CA THR A 337 -2.96 9.94 -13.66
C THR A 337 -3.85 9.28 -12.62
N TRP A 338 -4.06 9.97 -11.48
CA TRP A 338 -5.03 9.52 -10.49
C TRP A 338 -5.68 10.73 -9.79
N PHE A 339 -6.87 10.52 -9.24
CA PHE A 339 -7.69 11.54 -8.59
C PHE A 339 -8.34 10.98 -7.34
#